data_f265df2ce6ccdca3b308cd995cbf36c8
#
_entry.id   f265df2ce6ccdca3b308cd995cbf36c8
#
_cell.length_a   1.000
_cell.length_b   1.000
_cell.length_c   1.000
_cell.angle_alpha   90.00
_cell.angle_beta   90.00
_cell.angle_gamma   90.00
#
_symmetry.space_group_name_H-M   'P 1'
#
loop_
_entity.id
_entity.type
_entity.pdbx_description
1 polymer ?
#
loop_
_entity_poly.entity_id
_entity_poly.type
_entity_poly.pdbx_seq_one_letter_code
_entity_poly.pdbx_strand_id
1 'polypeptide(L)'
;MKKDFAFYRKLFASTFYLSAFTFGGGYVIIPLMRKKFVEQFHWIEETEMLDLTAIAQSAPGPIAVNASILIGYRLAGFAGAMVSTLGTVLPPLIILSLISLAYTAFQSSLIVKLVLRGMQAGVAAVIADVVISMGGDVLKQKRWLPILIMLGSFAAACFFHVNVMLIIIVCALIGLFATLHDERNGKAGA
;
A
#
# COMPACT_ATOMS: atom_id res chain seq x y z
N MET A 1 21.75 6.31 18.32
CA MET A 1 22.29 6.23 16.94
C MET A 1 22.78 7.61 16.52
N LYS A 2 24.02 7.78 16.02
CA LYS A 2 24.49 9.10 15.56
C LYS A 2 23.82 9.43 14.24
N LYS A 3 23.11 10.56 14.16
CA LYS A 3 22.42 11.04 12.96
C LYS A 3 23.40 11.87 12.12
N ASP A 4 24.42 11.19 11.58
CA ASP A 4 25.44 11.77 10.71
C ASP A 4 25.03 11.69 9.23
N PHE A 5 25.84 12.29 8.36
CA PHE A 5 25.60 12.26 6.91
C PHE A 5 25.52 10.83 6.35
N ALA A 6 26.30 9.89 6.90
CA ALA A 6 26.31 8.50 6.49
C ALA A 6 24.97 7.82 6.79
N PHE A 7 24.35 8.17 7.92
CA PHE A 7 23.00 7.69 8.27
C PHE A 7 21.95 8.16 7.26
N TYR A 8 21.89 9.46 6.93
CA TYR A 8 20.92 9.99 5.97
C TYR A 8 21.13 9.42 4.56
N ARG A 9 22.36 9.27 4.14
CA ARG A 9 22.69 8.61 2.86
C ARG A 9 22.20 7.16 2.83
N LYS A 10 22.37 6.42 3.94
CA LYS A 10 21.93 5.03 4.05
C LYS A 10 20.41 4.93 4.08
N LEU A 11 19.72 5.85 4.76
CA LEU A 11 18.27 5.96 4.78
C LEU A 11 17.74 6.23 3.36
N PHE A 12 18.27 7.26 2.68
CA PHE A 12 17.91 7.60 1.31
C PHE A 12 18.12 6.43 0.35
N ALA A 13 19.32 5.84 0.34
CA ALA A 13 19.64 4.74 -0.55
C ALA A 13 18.74 3.52 -0.33
N SER A 14 18.37 3.24 0.91
CA SER A 14 17.48 2.13 1.24
C SER A 14 16.05 2.36 0.74
N THR A 15 15.47 3.53 0.98
CA THR A 15 14.13 3.86 0.49
C THR A 15 14.09 3.98 -1.03
N PHE A 16 15.15 4.54 -1.64
CA PHE A 16 15.31 4.61 -3.08
C PHE A 16 15.34 3.21 -3.73
N TYR A 17 16.18 2.33 -3.21
CA TYR A 17 16.30 0.96 -3.71
C TYR A 17 14.99 0.18 -3.55
N LEU A 18 14.36 0.27 -2.39
CA LEU A 18 13.07 -0.38 -2.15
C LEU A 18 12.00 0.13 -3.12
N SER A 19 11.92 1.44 -3.34
CA SER A 19 10.95 2.01 -4.28
C SER A 19 11.24 1.65 -5.74
N ALA A 20 12.52 1.64 -6.14
CA ALA A 20 12.91 1.34 -7.52
C ALA A 20 12.65 -0.12 -7.92
N PHE A 21 12.79 -1.06 -6.98
CA PHE A 21 12.77 -2.50 -7.27
C PHE A 21 11.57 -3.23 -6.65
N THR A 22 10.62 -2.52 -6.06
CA THR A 22 9.40 -3.16 -5.54
C THR A 22 8.27 -3.05 -6.56
N PHE A 23 7.85 -4.20 -7.07
CA PHE A 23 6.67 -4.36 -7.92
C PHE A 23 5.55 -5.04 -7.12
N GLY A 24 4.30 -4.68 -7.39
CA GLY A 24 3.13 -5.30 -6.73
C GLY A 24 2.42 -4.42 -5.70
N GLY A 25 2.80 -3.13 -5.60
CA GLY A 25 2.07 -2.15 -4.79
C GLY A 25 2.48 -2.10 -3.32
N GLY A 26 1.70 -1.34 -2.54
CA GLY A 26 2.04 -0.99 -1.15
C GLY A 26 2.14 -2.17 -0.19
N TYR A 27 1.43 -3.26 -0.43
CA TYR A 27 1.48 -4.45 0.42
C TYR A 27 2.81 -5.21 0.33
N VAL A 28 3.48 -5.16 -0.82
CA VAL A 28 4.77 -5.84 -1.02
C VAL A 28 5.92 -5.05 -0.41
N ILE A 29 5.83 -3.72 -0.40
CA ILE A 29 6.93 -2.88 0.10
C ILE A 29 7.08 -2.95 1.63
N ILE A 30 5.98 -3.16 2.37
CA ILE A 30 6.00 -3.22 3.83
C ILE A 30 6.89 -4.36 4.36
N PRO A 31 6.73 -5.63 3.93
CA PRO A 31 7.64 -6.71 4.30
C PRO A 31 9.11 -6.42 3.96
N LEU A 32 9.37 -5.76 2.83
CA LEU A 32 10.72 -5.39 2.43
C LEU A 32 11.31 -4.27 3.32
N MET A 33 10.50 -3.28 3.70
CA MET A 33 10.89 -2.25 4.67
C MET A 33 11.17 -2.87 6.05
N ARG A 34 10.31 -3.77 6.51
CA ARG A 34 10.52 -4.53 7.74
C ARG A 34 11.85 -5.30 7.69
N LYS A 35 12.09 -6.08 6.66
CA LYS A 35 13.37 -6.79 6.46
C LYS A 35 14.56 -5.82 6.48
N LYS A 36 14.42 -4.63 5.90
CA LYS A 36 15.51 -3.64 5.81
C LYS A 36 15.77 -2.95 7.15
N PHE A 37 14.73 -2.38 7.77
CA PHE A 37 14.86 -1.50 8.92
C PHE A 37 14.83 -2.23 10.27
N VAL A 38 14.13 -3.35 10.35
CA VAL A 38 14.08 -4.17 11.56
C VAL A 38 15.18 -5.24 11.54
N GLU A 39 15.17 -6.14 10.55
CA GLU A 39 16.04 -7.32 10.56
C GLU A 39 17.50 -7.02 10.20
N GLN A 40 17.76 -6.15 9.18
CA GLN A 40 19.12 -5.86 8.73
C GLN A 40 19.79 -4.71 9.47
N PHE A 41 19.05 -3.63 9.69
CA PHE A 41 19.63 -2.43 10.31
C PHE A 41 19.40 -2.37 11.81
N HIS A 42 18.41 -3.06 12.34
CA HIS A 42 17.98 -2.99 13.74
C HIS A 42 17.72 -1.54 14.19
N TRP A 43 17.15 -0.74 13.27
CA TRP A 43 16.86 0.67 13.53
C TRP A 43 15.48 0.89 14.17
N ILE A 44 14.58 -0.06 13.96
CA ILE A 44 13.19 -0.06 14.42
C ILE A 44 12.90 -1.42 15.05
N GLU A 45 12.13 -1.45 16.12
CA GLU A 45 11.65 -2.69 16.73
C GLU A 45 10.47 -3.28 15.94
N GLU A 46 10.24 -4.58 16.06
CA GLU A 46 9.18 -5.30 15.36
C GLU A 46 7.80 -4.72 15.66
N THR A 47 7.50 -4.52 16.96
CA THR A 47 6.22 -3.95 17.41
C THR A 47 5.99 -2.55 16.87
N GLU A 48 7.02 -1.73 16.90
CA GLU A 48 6.99 -0.38 16.37
C GLU A 48 6.76 -0.36 14.85
N MET A 49 7.40 -1.26 14.11
CA MET A 49 7.19 -1.39 12.66
C MET A 49 5.74 -1.77 12.32
N LEU A 50 5.10 -2.62 13.13
CA LEU A 50 3.69 -2.97 12.98
C LEU A 50 2.78 -1.75 13.18
N ASP A 51 3.04 -0.95 14.22
CA ASP A 51 2.28 0.27 14.48
C ASP A 51 2.42 1.30 13.35
N LEU A 52 3.64 1.55 12.89
CA LEU A 52 3.91 2.45 11.76
C LEU A 52 3.21 1.97 10.49
N THR A 53 3.17 0.66 10.28
CA THR A 53 2.47 0.05 9.13
C THR A 53 0.95 0.27 9.22
N ALA A 54 0.35 0.05 10.38
CA ALA A 54 -1.08 0.26 10.60
C ALA A 54 -1.47 1.73 10.34
N ILE A 55 -0.66 2.69 10.82
CA ILE A 55 -0.86 4.12 10.57
C ILE A 55 -0.69 4.44 9.08
N ALA A 56 0.34 3.89 8.41
CA ALA A 56 0.57 4.11 6.99
C ALA A 56 -0.58 3.62 6.11
N GLN A 57 -1.21 2.51 6.50
CA GLN A 57 -2.36 1.92 5.79
C GLN A 57 -3.67 2.68 6.03
N SER A 58 -3.83 3.30 7.19
CA SER A 58 -5.02 4.11 7.49
C SER A 58 -4.96 5.52 6.88
N ALA A 59 -3.78 6.01 6.51
CA ALA A 59 -3.64 7.32 5.88
C ALA A 59 -3.95 7.25 4.37
N PRO A 60 -4.68 8.24 3.81
CA PRO A 60 -4.95 8.29 2.38
C PRO A 60 -3.65 8.48 1.58
N GLY A 61 -3.51 7.74 0.46
CA GLY A 61 -2.35 7.86 -0.44
C GLY A 61 -1.56 6.57 -0.60
N PRO A 62 -0.43 6.62 -1.32
CA PRO A 62 0.41 5.44 -1.56
C PRO A 62 1.05 4.95 -0.27
N ILE A 63 0.76 3.71 0.13
CA ILE A 63 1.27 3.10 1.37
C ILE A 63 2.80 3.19 1.45
N ALA A 64 3.49 3.00 0.34
CA ALA A 64 4.96 3.10 0.27
C ALA A 64 5.48 4.48 0.71
N VAL A 65 4.82 5.55 0.28
CA VAL A 65 5.19 6.92 0.64
C VAL A 65 4.83 7.20 2.10
N ASN A 66 3.61 6.83 2.52
CA ASN A 66 3.16 7.01 3.90
C ASN A 66 4.09 6.28 4.88
N ALA A 67 4.42 5.01 4.61
CA ALA A 67 5.35 4.24 5.44
C ALA A 67 6.76 4.86 5.46
N SER A 68 7.26 5.33 4.33
CA SER A 68 8.56 6.00 4.25
C SER A 68 8.61 7.28 5.09
N ILE A 69 7.54 8.09 5.04
CA ILE A 69 7.42 9.30 5.87
C ILE A 69 7.49 8.94 7.34
N LEU A 70 6.67 7.98 7.77
CA LEU A 70 6.59 7.57 9.18
C LEU A 70 7.89 6.97 9.69
N ILE A 71 8.49 6.05 8.93
CA ILE A 71 9.79 5.45 9.25
C ILE A 71 10.87 6.53 9.34
N GLY A 72 10.96 7.40 8.35
CA GLY A 72 11.93 8.49 8.33
C GLY A 72 11.75 9.45 9.49
N TYR A 73 10.51 9.82 9.79
CA TYR A 73 10.17 10.70 10.92
C TYR A 73 10.55 10.06 12.26
N ARG A 74 10.24 8.79 12.43
CA ARG A 74 10.59 8.03 13.63
C ARG A 74 12.10 7.95 13.84
N LEU A 75 12.86 7.75 12.80
CA LEU A 75 14.32 7.60 12.86
C LEU A 75 15.05 8.92 13.10
N ALA A 76 14.64 10.00 12.42
CA ALA A 76 15.38 11.27 12.45
C ALA A 76 14.49 12.53 12.39
N GLY A 77 13.24 12.45 12.83
CA GLY A 77 12.31 13.57 12.83
C GLY A 77 12.01 14.08 11.41
N PHE A 78 11.73 15.36 11.28
CA PHE A 78 11.35 15.98 10.02
C PHE A 78 12.41 15.79 8.91
N ALA A 79 13.70 15.92 9.24
CA ALA A 79 14.77 15.69 8.27
C ALA A 79 14.80 14.24 7.75
N GLY A 80 14.58 13.27 8.64
CA GLY A 80 14.44 11.86 8.23
C GLY A 80 13.25 11.62 7.33
N ALA A 81 12.09 12.21 7.64
CA ALA A 81 10.90 12.12 6.81
C ALA A 81 11.15 12.68 5.40
N MET A 82 11.76 13.86 5.28
CA MET A 82 12.09 14.46 3.99
C MET A 82 13.03 13.57 3.17
N VAL A 83 14.09 13.06 3.78
CA VAL A 83 15.10 12.22 3.10
C VAL A 83 14.48 10.90 2.62
N SER A 84 13.69 10.23 3.46
CA SER A 84 13.05 8.96 3.10
C SER A 84 11.97 9.13 2.04
N THR A 85 11.19 10.23 2.12
CA THR A 85 10.19 10.56 1.10
C THR A 85 10.83 10.84 -0.26
N LEU A 86 11.89 11.65 -0.29
CA LEU A 86 12.64 11.90 -1.52
C LEU A 86 13.21 10.60 -2.09
N GLY A 87 13.78 9.73 -1.25
CA GLY A 87 14.24 8.41 -1.68
C GLY A 87 13.15 7.56 -2.30
N THR A 88 11.93 7.63 -1.77
CA THR A 88 10.81 6.82 -2.28
C THR A 88 10.17 7.41 -3.53
N VAL A 89 10.09 8.72 -3.67
CA VAL A 89 9.41 9.40 -4.79
C VAL A 89 10.31 9.55 -6.02
N LEU A 90 11.63 9.71 -5.83
CA LEU A 90 12.56 9.94 -6.93
C LEU A 90 12.60 8.80 -7.98
N PRO A 91 12.66 7.51 -7.62
CA PRO A 91 12.72 6.44 -8.63
C PRO A 91 11.57 6.47 -9.63
N PRO A 92 10.29 6.45 -9.20
CA PRO A 92 9.17 6.50 -10.14
C PRO A 92 9.14 7.83 -10.93
N LEU A 93 9.52 8.94 -10.31
CA LEU A 93 9.58 10.24 -10.99
C LEU A 93 10.64 10.23 -12.10
N ILE A 94 11.85 9.72 -11.84
CA ILE A 94 12.91 9.61 -12.83
C ILE A 94 12.48 8.70 -13.98
N ILE A 95 11.96 7.52 -13.66
CA ILE A 95 11.52 6.54 -14.67
C ILE A 95 10.44 7.13 -15.57
N LEU A 96 9.40 7.74 -14.98
CA LEU A 96 8.31 8.35 -15.74
C LEU A 96 8.79 9.56 -16.57
N SER A 97 9.70 10.37 -16.04
CA SER A 97 10.28 11.49 -16.77
C SER A 97 11.09 11.03 -17.99
N LEU A 98 11.92 9.99 -17.83
CA LEU A 98 12.66 9.42 -18.94
C LEU A 98 11.76 8.81 -20.01
N ILE A 99 10.70 8.09 -19.59
CA ILE A 99 9.69 7.53 -20.50
C ILE A 99 8.97 8.66 -21.23
N SER A 100 8.63 9.76 -20.55
CA SER A 100 7.96 10.91 -21.13
C SER A 100 8.78 11.59 -22.23
N LEU A 101 10.11 11.71 -22.04
CA LEU A 101 11.01 12.26 -23.07
C LEU A 101 11.07 11.40 -24.33
N ALA A 102 10.95 10.09 -24.18
CA ALA A 102 10.99 9.13 -25.29
C ALA A 102 9.59 8.69 -25.74
N TYR A 103 8.53 9.38 -25.29
CA TYR A 103 7.14 8.91 -25.41
C TYR A 103 6.72 8.60 -26.86
N THR A 104 7.06 9.47 -27.82
CA THR A 104 6.71 9.27 -29.23
C THR A 104 7.35 8.02 -29.84
N ALA A 105 8.64 7.79 -29.55
CA ALA A 105 9.34 6.59 -29.98
C ALA A 105 8.85 5.35 -29.21
N PHE A 106 8.50 5.51 -27.95
CA PHE A 106 7.99 4.46 -27.09
C PHE A 106 6.59 3.98 -27.53
N GLN A 107 5.69 4.90 -27.87
CA GLN A 107 4.32 4.61 -28.28
C GLN A 107 4.25 3.91 -29.66
N SER A 108 5.16 4.21 -30.58
CA SER A 108 5.21 3.62 -31.92
C SER A 108 5.86 2.23 -31.96
N SER A 109 6.66 1.87 -30.98
CA SER A 109 7.38 0.60 -30.94
C SER A 109 6.44 -0.58 -30.64
N LEU A 110 6.42 -1.58 -31.54
CA LEU A 110 5.67 -2.82 -31.35
C LEU A 110 6.18 -3.61 -30.13
N ILE A 111 7.49 -3.64 -29.93
CA ILE A 111 8.12 -4.36 -28.80
C ILE A 111 7.64 -3.77 -27.48
N VAL A 112 7.62 -2.44 -27.35
CA VAL A 112 7.13 -1.76 -26.15
C VAL A 112 5.67 -2.08 -25.89
N LYS A 113 4.81 -2.06 -26.91
CA LYS A 113 3.40 -2.44 -26.77
C LYS A 113 3.22 -3.87 -26.26
N LEU A 114 4.02 -4.81 -26.76
CA LEU A 114 3.96 -6.21 -26.33
C LEU A 114 4.44 -6.37 -24.88
N VAL A 115 5.54 -5.69 -24.50
CA VAL A 115 6.05 -5.68 -23.11
C VAL A 115 5.03 -5.08 -22.16
N LEU A 116 4.45 -3.92 -22.49
CA LEU A 116 3.43 -3.28 -21.66
C LEU A 116 2.18 -4.16 -21.49
N ARG A 117 1.75 -4.87 -22.54
CA ARG A 117 0.65 -5.85 -22.43
C ARG A 117 1.00 -6.99 -21.47
N GLY A 118 2.22 -7.51 -21.54
CA GLY A 118 2.70 -8.52 -20.61
C GLY A 118 2.73 -8.02 -19.17
N MET A 119 3.19 -6.77 -18.94
CA MET A 119 3.17 -6.14 -17.63
C MET A 119 1.74 -5.93 -17.12
N GLN A 120 0.81 -5.52 -17.97
CA GLN A 120 -0.60 -5.38 -17.60
C GLN A 120 -1.21 -6.73 -17.16
N ALA A 121 -0.88 -7.82 -17.86
CA ALA A 121 -1.30 -9.16 -17.45
C ALA A 121 -0.72 -9.54 -16.06
N GLY A 122 0.55 -9.21 -15.81
CA GLY A 122 1.17 -9.40 -14.50
C GLY A 122 0.48 -8.61 -13.39
N VAL A 123 0.17 -7.34 -13.63
CA VAL A 123 -0.59 -6.49 -12.68
C VAL A 123 -1.99 -7.06 -12.44
N ALA A 124 -2.68 -7.50 -13.49
CA ALA A 124 -3.99 -8.13 -13.36
C ALA A 124 -3.93 -9.41 -12.50
N ALA A 125 -2.89 -10.23 -12.67
CA ALA A 125 -2.68 -11.42 -11.84
C ALA A 125 -2.46 -11.07 -10.36
N VAL A 126 -1.66 -10.03 -10.06
CA VAL A 126 -1.45 -9.55 -8.68
C VAL A 126 -2.75 -9.03 -8.08
N ILE A 127 -3.54 -8.25 -8.84
CA ILE A 127 -4.85 -7.78 -8.36
C ILE A 127 -5.79 -8.96 -8.08
N ALA A 128 -5.81 -9.96 -8.96
CA ALA A 128 -6.62 -11.17 -8.76
C ALA A 128 -6.19 -11.94 -7.50
N ASP A 129 -4.88 -12.10 -7.28
CA ASP A 129 -4.33 -12.75 -6.09
C ASP A 129 -4.74 -12.02 -4.81
N VAL A 130 -4.62 -10.69 -4.76
CA VAL A 130 -5.05 -9.87 -3.63
C VAL A 130 -6.56 -10.00 -3.39
N VAL A 131 -7.38 -9.95 -4.43
CA VAL A 131 -8.85 -10.09 -4.31
C VAL A 131 -9.22 -11.48 -3.78
N ILE A 132 -8.59 -12.55 -4.29
CA ILE A 132 -8.83 -13.91 -3.84
C ILE A 132 -8.40 -14.09 -2.37
N SER A 133 -7.22 -13.59 -2.01
CA SER A 133 -6.69 -13.65 -0.65
C SER A 133 -7.58 -12.92 0.34
N MET A 134 -7.89 -11.64 0.07
CA MET A 134 -8.76 -10.83 0.94
C MET A 134 -10.19 -11.37 1.00
N GLY A 135 -10.74 -11.81 -0.13
CA GLY A 135 -12.05 -12.45 -0.20
C GLY A 135 -12.08 -13.74 0.60
N GLY A 136 -11.01 -14.55 0.52
CA GLY A 136 -10.84 -15.76 1.31
C GLY A 136 -10.82 -15.49 2.82
N ASP A 137 -10.17 -14.42 3.24
CA ASP A 137 -10.12 -14.03 4.67
C ASP A 137 -11.48 -13.56 5.19
N VAL A 138 -12.26 -12.86 4.38
CA VAL A 138 -13.65 -12.51 4.72
C VAL A 138 -14.52 -13.77 4.85
N LEU A 139 -14.37 -14.74 3.95
CA LEU A 139 -15.12 -16.00 4.00
C LEU A 139 -14.76 -16.86 5.22
N LYS A 140 -13.48 -16.87 5.64
CA LYS A 140 -13.01 -17.60 6.83
C LYS A 140 -13.62 -17.07 8.13
N GLN A 141 -13.99 -15.79 8.19
CA GLN A 141 -14.63 -15.22 9.37
C GLN A 141 -16.03 -15.80 9.66
N LYS A 142 -16.63 -16.54 8.73
CA LYS A 142 -17.96 -17.19 8.85
C LYS A 142 -19.08 -16.24 9.30
N ARG A 143 -18.90 -14.92 9.15
CA ARG A 143 -19.90 -13.90 9.47
C ARG A 143 -20.67 -13.53 8.20
N TRP A 144 -21.98 -13.56 8.26
CA TRP A 144 -22.84 -13.26 7.10
C TRP A 144 -22.77 -11.82 6.64
N LEU A 145 -22.66 -10.89 7.58
CA LEU A 145 -22.67 -9.45 7.28
C LEU A 145 -21.51 -9.00 6.37
N PRO A 146 -20.23 -9.31 6.65
CA PRO A 146 -19.12 -8.99 5.74
C PRO A 146 -19.27 -9.62 4.35
N ILE A 147 -19.80 -10.85 4.27
CA ILE A 147 -20.02 -11.53 2.99
C ILE A 147 -21.10 -10.82 2.17
N LEU A 148 -22.21 -10.43 2.80
CA LEU A 148 -23.28 -9.67 2.14
C LEU A 148 -22.80 -8.30 1.66
N ILE A 149 -22.02 -7.60 2.48
CA ILE A 149 -21.42 -6.30 2.12
C ILE A 149 -20.48 -6.48 0.92
N MET A 150 -19.63 -7.50 0.93
CA MET A 150 -18.70 -7.78 -0.16
C MET A 150 -19.44 -8.05 -1.49
N LEU A 151 -20.44 -8.95 -1.48
CA LEU A 151 -21.24 -9.28 -2.65
C LEU A 151 -22.09 -8.10 -3.13
N GLY A 152 -22.72 -7.38 -2.20
CA GLY A 152 -23.51 -6.20 -2.51
C GLY A 152 -22.69 -5.07 -3.12
N SER A 153 -21.51 -4.80 -2.57
CA SER A 153 -20.58 -3.79 -3.10
C SER A 153 -20.06 -4.17 -4.49
N PHE A 154 -19.75 -5.45 -4.71
CA PHE A 154 -19.35 -5.95 -6.01
C PHE A 154 -20.49 -5.79 -7.04
N ALA A 155 -21.70 -6.18 -6.69
CA ALA A 155 -22.87 -6.04 -7.57
C ALA A 155 -23.16 -4.55 -7.87
N ALA A 156 -23.11 -3.67 -6.86
CA ALA A 156 -23.31 -2.24 -7.03
C ALA A 156 -22.27 -1.60 -7.97
N ALA A 157 -21.01 -1.99 -7.83
CA ALA A 157 -19.94 -1.48 -8.68
C ALA A 157 -20.03 -2.00 -10.13
N CYS A 158 -20.27 -3.32 -10.32
CA CYS A 158 -20.24 -3.95 -11.63
C CYS A 158 -21.51 -3.74 -12.47
N PHE A 159 -22.70 -3.84 -11.84
CA PHE A 159 -23.96 -3.79 -12.56
C PHE A 159 -24.59 -2.40 -12.57
N PHE A 160 -24.47 -1.66 -11.47
CA PHE A 160 -25.12 -0.35 -11.34
C PHE A 160 -24.15 0.82 -11.57
N HIS A 161 -22.86 0.58 -11.81
CA HIS A 161 -21.84 1.61 -11.99
C HIS A 161 -21.87 2.71 -10.92
N VAL A 162 -22.23 2.34 -9.69
CA VAL A 162 -22.31 3.28 -8.56
C VAL A 162 -20.94 3.81 -8.24
N ASN A 163 -20.84 5.10 -7.93
CA ASN A 163 -19.58 5.73 -7.56
C ASN A 163 -18.97 5.02 -6.35
N VAL A 164 -17.70 4.61 -6.48
CA VAL A 164 -16.96 3.87 -5.44
C VAL A 164 -16.94 4.61 -4.10
N MET A 165 -16.86 5.94 -4.11
CA MET A 165 -16.93 6.76 -2.89
C MET A 165 -18.25 6.56 -2.13
N LEU A 166 -19.37 6.45 -2.85
CA LEU A 166 -20.68 6.24 -2.27
C LEU A 166 -20.78 4.83 -1.66
N ILE A 167 -20.23 3.82 -2.34
CA ILE A 167 -20.15 2.45 -1.83
C ILE A 167 -19.35 2.43 -0.51
N ILE A 168 -18.19 3.09 -0.47
CA ILE A 168 -17.35 3.15 0.75
C ILE A 168 -18.11 3.79 1.90
N ILE A 169 -18.78 4.93 1.67
CA ILE A 169 -19.55 5.62 2.71
C ILE A 169 -20.68 4.71 3.25
N VAL A 170 -21.43 4.08 2.35
CA VAL A 170 -22.52 3.18 2.73
C VAL A 170 -21.99 1.98 3.53
N CYS A 171 -20.92 1.34 3.06
CA CYS A 171 -20.30 0.23 3.78
C CYS A 171 -19.76 0.65 5.15
N ALA A 172 -19.17 1.84 5.27
CA ALA A 172 -18.70 2.38 6.54
C ALA A 172 -19.87 2.62 7.52
N LEU A 173 -20.99 3.17 7.05
CA LEU A 173 -22.18 3.37 7.86
C LEU A 173 -22.77 2.03 8.32
N ILE A 174 -22.90 1.05 7.43
CA ILE A 174 -23.40 -0.29 7.78
C ILE A 174 -22.47 -0.95 8.82
N GLY A 175 -21.14 -0.86 8.62
CA GLY A 175 -20.17 -1.38 9.57
C GLY A 175 -20.27 -0.73 10.95
N LEU A 176 -20.38 0.60 10.98
CA LEU A 176 -20.56 1.36 12.23
C LEU A 176 -21.83 0.94 12.97
N PHE A 177 -22.96 0.87 12.26
CA PHE A 177 -24.23 0.43 12.85
C PHE A 177 -24.15 -1.01 13.37
N ALA A 178 -23.53 -1.92 12.65
CA ALA A 178 -23.36 -3.30 13.06
C ALA A 178 -22.51 -3.41 14.33
N THR A 179 -21.40 -2.67 14.41
CA THR A 179 -20.53 -2.65 15.59
C THR A 179 -21.24 -2.08 16.81
N LEU A 180 -21.94 -0.95 16.67
CA LEU A 180 -22.71 -0.36 17.76
C LEU A 180 -23.86 -1.26 18.25
N HIS A 181 -24.46 -2.04 17.34
CA HIS A 181 -25.51 -2.98 17.70
C HIS A 181 -24.96 -4.21 18.44
N ASP A 182 -23.80 -4.71 18.04
CA ASP A 182 -23.10 -5.83 18.70
C ASP A 182 -22.62 -5.44 20.10
N GLU A 183 -22.07 -4.23 20.28
CA GLU A 183 -21.70 -3.71 21.61
C GLU A 183 -22.92 -3.58 22.55
N ARG A 184 -24.05 -3.11 22.01
CA ARG A 184 -25.28 -2.93 22.80
C ARG A 184 -25.90 -4.25 23.25
N ASN A 185 -25.66 -5.34 22.52
CA ASN A 185 -26.17 -6.67 22.81
C ASN A 185 -25.20 -7.56 23.60
N GLY A 186 -24.08 -7.00 24.13
CA GLY A 186 -23.15 -7.72 25.01
C GLY A 186 -22.33 -8.83 24.33
N LYS A 187 -22.22 -8.83 22.99
CA LYS A 187 -21.45 -9.82 22.21
C LYS A 187 -20.05 -9.34 21.81
N ALA A 188 -19.54 -8.30 22.45
CA ALA A 188 -18.17 -7.87 22.28
C ALA A 188 -17.25 -8.76 23.11
N GLY A 189 -16.69 -9.80 22.50
CA GLY A 189 -15.68 -10.64 23.15
C GLY A 189 -15.90 -12.14 23.01
N ALA A 190 -15.91 -12.66 21.82
CA ALA A 190 -15.65 -14.07 21.55
C ALA A 190 -14.93 -14.20 20.20
#